data_8cad374a06bbe7710641f8b24d5c77e8
#
_entry.id   8cad374a06bbe7710641f8b24d5c77e8
#
_cell.length_a   1.000
_cell.length_b   1.000
_cell.length_c   1.000
_cell.angle_alpha   90.00
_cell.angle_beta   90.00
_cell.angle_gamma   90.00
#
_symmetry.space_group_name_H-M   'P 1'
#
loop_
_entity.id
_entity.type
_entity.pdbx_description
1 polymer ?
#
loop_
_entity_poly.entity_id
_entity_poly.type
_entity_poly.pdbx_seq_one_letter_code
_entity_poly.pdbx_strand_id
1 'polypeptide(L)'
;MHFLNSINRTWVLSRLVIEMDELPSMYDKFNVETWVDGVIRSFTSRNFKVVGTDGRVFGYGKSIWAMIDTESRQPTEVQKVSNGIIMDYIETDYPCPIEKSSRIKIGATAPLVASIDTHYCDVDINGHINSVKYIEHVLDIWDVEWYRKHHVRRFEIAYIAEAHQGDQLKFYREKLANSDQKEYCVRIT
;
A
#
# COMPACT_ATOMS: atom_id res chain seq x y z
N MET A 1 -5.84 18.38 -3.65
CA MET A 1 -7.10 17.64 -3.37
C MET A 1 -8.36 18.40 -3.78
N HIS A 2 -8.54 19.68 -3.40
CA HIS A 2 -9.73 20.47 -3.77
C HIS A 2 -10.09 20.48 -5.25
N PHE A 3 -9.11 20.56 -6.15
CA PHE A 3 -9.36 20.60 -7.60
C PHE A 3 -9.98 19.30 -8.13
N LEU A 4 -9.47 18.14 -7.73
CA LEU A 4 -10.01 16.84 -8.20
C LEU A 4 -11.44 16.61 -7.72
N ASN A 5 -11.75 17.01 -6.48
CA ASN A 5 -13.12 16.91 -5.95
C ASN A 5 -14.10 17.79 -6.73
N SER A 6 -13.67 18.97 -7.22
CA SER A 6 -14.53 19.85 -8.02
C SER A 6 -14.92 19.29 -9.40
N ILE A 7 -14.22 18.25 -9.87
CA ILE A 7 -14.49 17.57 -11.14
C ILE A 7 -14.91 16.10 -10.94
N ASN A 8 -15.38 15.76 -9.74
CA ASN A 8 -15.82 14.41 -9.35
C ASN A 8 -14.77 13.33 -9.63
N ARG A 9 -13.50 13.61 -9.29
CA ARG A 9 -12.39 12.66 -9.44
C ARG A 9 -11.65 12.51 -8.14
N THR A 10 -11.15 11.29 -7.90
CA THR A 10 -10.27 11.00 -6.76
C THR A 10 -9.26 9.92 -7.08
N TRP A 11 -8.18 9.90 -6.31
CA TRP A 11 -7.19 8.83 -6.32
C TRP A 11 -7.53 7.77 -5.29
N VAL A 12 -7.49 6.52 -5.70
CA VAL A 12 -7.63 5.36 -4.82
C VAL A 12 -6.35 4.54 -4.87
N LEU A 13 -5.81 4.22 -3.70
CA LEU A 13 -4.65 3.33 -3.59
C LEU A 13 -5.08 1.91 -3.94
N SER A 14 -4.49 1.35 -5.00
CA SER A 14 -4.79 0.00 -5.47
C SER A 14 -3.77 -1.02 -4.95
N ARG A 15 -2.48 -0.63 -4.90
CA ARG A 15 -1.39 -1.49 -4.43
C ARG A 15 -0.33 -0.69 -3.73
N LEU A 16 0.32 -1.31 -2.76
CA LEU A 16 1.49 -0.78 -2.10
C LEU A 16 2.49 -1.92 -1.85
N VAL A 17 3.74 -1.66 -2.16
CA VAL A 17 4.89 -2.50 -1.79
C VAL A 17 5.85 -1.64 -1.00
N ILE A 18 6.36 -2.15 0.09
CA ILE A 18 7.40 -1.53 0.91
C ILE A 18 8.50 -2.56 1.14
N GLU A 19 9.73 -2.20 0.84
CA GLU A 19 10.92 -2.97 1.18
C GLU A 19 11.85 -2.11 2.02
N MET A 20 12.17 -2.59 3.21
CA MET A 20 13.09 -1.93 4.13
C MET A 20 14.25 -2.87 4.43
N ASP A 21 15.45 -2.47 4.04
CA ASP A 21 16.67 -3.20 4.41
C ASP A 21 16.99 -2.96 5.87
N GLU A 22 16.67 -1.76 6.35
CA GLU A 22 16.85 -1.34 7.72
C GLU A 22 15.77 -0.32 8.09
N LEU A 23 15.36 -0.30 9.36
CA LEU A 23 14.45 0.73 9.88
C LEU A 23 15.23 1.87 10.51
N PRO A 24 14.80 3.13 10.34
CA PRO A 24 15.36 4.23 11.11
C PRO A 24 15.26 3.96 12.62
N SER A 25 16.31 4.28 13.36
CA SER A 25 16.31 4.20 14.82
C SER A 25 15.50 5.34 15.42
N MET A 26 15.17 5.21 16.71
CA MET A 26 14.53 6.30 17.44
C MET A 26 15.40 7.56 17.39
N TYR A 27 14.78 8.69 17.04
CA TYR A 27 15.38 10.02 16.84
C TYR A 27 16.22 10.20 15.55
N ASP A 28 16.34 9.18 14.70
CA ASP A 28 16.93 9.37 13.37
C ASP A 28 16.10 10.37 12.57
N LYS A 29 16.80 11.25 11.86
CA LYS A 29 16.18 12.15 10.88
C LYS A 29 16.32 11.54 9.49
N PHE A 30 15.23 11.46 8.78
CA PHE A 30 15.20 10.96 7.42
C PHE A 30 14.26 11.78 6.54
N ASN A 31 14.43 11.65 5.24
CA ASN A 31 13.55 12.18 4.20
C ASN A 31 12.83 11.04 3.50
N VAL A 32 11.63 11.33 3.02
CA VAL A 32 10.91 10.47 2.08
C VAL A 32 10.89 11.20 0.74
N GLU A 33 11.71 10.72 -0.19
CA GLU A 33 11.70 11.16 -1.58
C GLU A 33 10.60 10.42 -2.33
N THR A 34 9.91 11.08 -3.27
CA THR A 34 8.84 10.44 -4.03
C THR A 34 8.75 10.99 -5.45
N TRP A 35 8.50 10.11 -6.43
CA TRP A 35 8.32 10.44 -7.84
C TRP A 35 7.32 9.52 -8.52
N VAL A 36 6.75 9.99 -9.63
CA VAL A 36 5.89 9.17 -10.50
C VAL A 36 6.75 8.62 -11.62
N ASP A 37 6.78 7.31 -11.82
CA ASP A 37 7.58 6.65 -12.85
C ASP A 37 6.74 6.17 -14.05
N GLY A 38 5.43 6.31 -13.99
CA GLY A 38 4.58 5.93 -15.11
C GLY A 38 3.10 6.20 -14.93
N VAL A 39 2.44 6.33 -16.07
CA VAL A 39 0.99 6.47 -16.20
C VAL A 39 0.49 5.48 -17.24
N ILE A 40 -0.48 4.64 -16.90
CA ILE A 40 -1.12 3.69 -17.82
C ILE A 40 -2.63 3.80 -17.69
N ARG A 41 -3.27 4.43 -18.67
CA ARG A 41 -4.74 4.69 -18.69
C ARG A 41 -5.20 5.40 -17.41
N SER A 42 -5.84 4.67 -16.51
CA SER A 42 -6.40 5.18 -15.25
C SER A 42 -5.47 4.99 -14.06
N PHE A 43 -4.27 4.49 -14.27
CA PHE A 43 -3.33 4.16 -13.19
C PHE A 43 -2.06 4.98 -13.26
N THR A 44 -1.53 5.33 -12.09
CA THR A 44 -0.17 5.87 -11.95
C THR A 44 0.65 4.97 -11.05
N SER A 45 1.93 4.86 -11.36
CA SER A 45 2.93 4.23 -10.49
C SER A 45 3.74 5.33 -9.81
N ARG A 46 3.84 5.28 -8.48
CA ARG A 46 4.60 6.22 -7.66
C ARG A 46 5.59 5.46 -6.80
N ASN A 47 6.82 5.90 -6.85
CA ASN A 47 7.91 5.37 -6.06
C ASN A 47 8.19 6.24 -4.83
N PHE A 48 8.82 5.62 -3.84
CA PHE A 48 9.29 6.25 -2.61
C PHE A 48 10.67 5.73 -2.28
N LYS A 49 11.48 6.59 -1.66
CA LYS A 49 12.79 6.22 -1.10
C LYS A 49 12.90 6.85 0.28
N VAL A 50 13.26 6.05 1.26
CA VAL A 50 13.53 6.52 2.63
C VAL A 50 15.03 6.67 2.78
N VAL A 51 15.51 7.88 3.04
CA VAL A 51 16.93 8.22 3.08
C VAL A 51 17.26 9.08 4.30
N GLY A 52 18.28 8.67 5.05
CA GLY A 52 18.80 9.41 6.17
C GLY A 52 19.46 10.73 5.74
N THR A 53 19.64 11.65 6.67
CA THR A 53 20.32 12.93 6.42
C THR A 53 21.82 12.76 6.08
N ASP A 54 22.37 11.61 6.37
CA ASP A 54 23.74 11.16 6.03
C ASP A 54 23.83 10.52 4.63
N GLY A 55 22.71 10.40 3.91
CA GLY A 55 22.62 9.77 2.61
C GLY A 55 22.40 8.25 2.62
N ARG A 56 22.33 7.62 3.81
CA ARG A 56 22.04 6.19 3.95
C ARG A 56 20.62 5.90 3.53
N VAL A 57 20.44 4.92 2.64
CA VAL A 57 19.13 4.48 2.18
C VAL A 57 18.62 3.39 3.11
N PHE A 58 17.44 3.59 3.71
CA PHE A 58 16.77 2.63 4.56
C PHE A 58 15.93 1.64 3.77
N GLY A 59 15.33 2.09 2.68
CA GLY A 59 14.47 1.27 1.85
C GLY A 59 13.68 2.06 0.82
N TYR A 60 12.80 1.34 0.15
CA TYR A 60 11.98 1.86 -0.95
C TYR A 60 10.53 1.47 -0.79
N GLY A 61 9.66 2.21 -1.46
CA GLY A 61 8.26 1.91 -1.61
C GLY A 61 7.81 2.08 -3.06
N LYS A 62 6.79 1.33 -3.46
CA LYS A 62 6.13 1.48 -4.75
C LYS A 62 4.63 1.34 -4.58
N SER A 63 3.88 2.30 -5.11
CA SER A 63 2.43 2.28 -5.05
C SER A 63 1.80 2.42 -6.43
N ILE A 64 0.62 1.83 -6.60
CA ILE A 64 -0.22 2.00 -7.78
C ILE A 64 -1.51 2.65 -7.34
N TRP A 65 -1.81 3.78 -7.96
CA TRP A 65 -3.02 4.56 -7.71
C TRP A 65 -3.94 4.52 -8.92
N ALA A 66 -5.23 4.34 -8.68
CA ALA A 66 -6.26 4.43 -9.70
C ALA A 66 -6.97 5.79 -9.62
N MET A 67 -7.15 6.45 -10.77
CA MET A 67 -8.07 7.58 -10.88
C MET A 67 -9.47 7.04 -11.11
N ILE A 68 -10.42 7.43 -10.27
CA ILE A 68 -11.82 7.05 -10.40
C ILE A 68 -12.74 8.27 -10.38
N ASP A 69 -13.88 8.12 -10.99
CA ASP A 69 -15.03 9.01 -10.84
C ASP A 69 -15.71 8.72 -9.50
N THR A 70 -15.98 9.75 -8.71
CA THR A 70 -16.51 9.60 -7.34
C THR A 70 -17.98 9.18 -7.29
N GLU A 71 -18.76 9.46 -8.34
CA GLU A 71 -20.18 9.10 -8.43
C GLU A 71 -20.37 7.69 -9.00
N SER A 72 -19.81 7.45 -10.20
CA SER A 72 -19.95 6.16 -10.89
C SER A 72 -18.99 5.08 -10.36
N ARG A 73 -17.99 5.44 -9.58
CA ARG A 73 -16.90 4.56 -9.09
C ARG A 73 -16.11 3.89 -10.21
N GLN A 74 -16.22 4.40 -11.45
CA GLN A 74 -15.54 3.84 -12.62
C GLN A 74 -14.15 4.47 -12.82
N PRO A 75 -13.19 3.69 -13.34
CA PRO A 75 -11.86 4.21 -13.68
C PRO A 75 -11.94 5.33 -14.72
N THR A 76 -11.19 6.40 -14.51
CA THR A 76 -11.07 7.54 -15.41
C THR A 76 -9.66 7.64 -15.97
N GLU A 77 -9.53 7.90 -17.27
CA GLU A 77 -8.22 8.07 -17.89
C GLU A 77 -7.52 9.32 -17.34
N VAL A 78 -6.35 9.12 -16.77
CA VAL A 78 -5.55 10.16 -16.12
C VAL A 78 -5.18 11.28 -17.09
N GLN A 79 -4.88 10.92 -18.33
CA GLN A 79 -4.52 11.90 -19.39
C GLN A 79 -5.64 12.90 -19.74
N LYS A 80 -6.89 12.53 -19.49
CA LYS A 80 -8.04 13.42 -19.71
C LYS A 80 -8.27 14.40 -18.55
N VAL A 81 -7.56 14.22 -17.44
CA VAL A 81 -7.65 15.10 -16.28
C VAL A 81 -6.58 16.17 -16.36
N SER A 82 -6.97 17.42 -16.17
CA SER A 82 -6.06 18.58 -16.19
C SER A 82 -5.17 18.67 -17.44
N ASN A 83 -5.72 18.35 -18.62
CA ASN A 83 -5.01 18.33 -19.90
C ASN A 83 -3.74 17.45 -19.89
N GLY A 84 -3.73 16.41 -19.06
CA GLY A 84 -2.62 15.46 -18.99
C GLY A 84 -1.37 15.99 -18.26
N ILE A 85 -1.48 17.05 -17.48
CA ILE A 85 -0.35 17.68 -16.77
C ILE A 85 0.53 16.70 -15.98
N ILE A 86 -0.04 15.58 -15.53
CA ILE A 86 0.73 14.56 -14.80
C ILE A 86 1.85 13.95 -15.64
N MET A 87 1.71 13.98 -16.97
CA MET A 87 2.72 13.44 -17.89
C MET A 87 4.03 14.25 -17.83
N ASP A 88 3.94 15.55 -17.48
CA ASP A 88 5.09 16.43 -17.35
C ASP A 88 5.92 16.16 -16.07
N TYR A 89 5.35 15.38 -15.15
CA TYR A 89 5.97 15.02 -13.87
C TYR A 89 6.44 13.56 -13.80
N ILE A 90 6.45 12.86 -14.95
CA ILE A 90 6.99 11.49 -14.99
C ILE A 90 8.50 11.56 -14.96
N GLU A 91 9.10 10.88 -13.98
CA GLU A 91 10.53 10.80 -13.76
C GLU A 91 10.99 9.34 -13.94
N THR A 92 11.70 9.07 -15.02
CA THR A 92 12.19 7.73 -15.39
C THR A 92 13.66 7.51 -15.07
N ASP A 93 14.40 8.57 -14.84
CA ASP A 93 15.85 8.50 -14.61
C ASP A 93 16.21 8.08 -13.17
N TYR A 94 15.20 8.05 -12.30
CA TYR A 94 15.31 7.59 -10.90
C TYR A 94 14.78 6.17 -10.75
N PRO A 95 15.62 5.15 -10.81
CA PRO A 95 15.17 3.77 -10.72
C PRO A 95 14.69 3.44 -9.30
N CYS A 96 13.59 2.67 -9.21
CA CYS A 96 13.16 2.02 -7.98
C CYS A 96 13.54 0.53 -8.06
N PRO A 97 14.34 0.00 -7.13
CA PRO A 97 14.80 -1.39 -7.18
C PRO A 97 13.71 -2.41 -6.84
N ILE A 98 12.55 -1.96 -6.37
CA ILE A 98 11.46 -2.88 -6.03
C ILE A 98 10.97 -3.61 -7.28
N GLU A 99 11.03 -4.93 -7.23
CA GLU A 99 10.47 -5.79 -8.26
C GLU A 99 8.94 -5.66 -8.31
N LYS A 100 8.37 -5.95 -9.50
CA LYS A 100 6.92 -5.91 -9.68
C LYS A 100 6.26 -6.88 -8.70
N SER A 101 5.19 -6.41 -8.04
CA SER A 101 4.39 -7.26 -7.16
C SER A 101 3.81 -8.45 -7.92
N SER A 102 3.96 -9.64 -7.35
CA SER A 102 3.36 -10.86 -7.88
C SER A 102 1.87 -10.95 -7.50
N ARG A 103 1.08 -11.64 -8.32
CA ARG A 103 -0.27 -12.03 -7.94
C ARG A 103 -0.21 -13.31 -7.13
N ILE A 104 -0.01 -13.19 -5.83
CA ILE A 104 -0.07 -14.34 -4.92
C ILE A 104 -1.54 -14.67 -4.67
N LYS A 105 -1.90 -15.94 -4.79
CA LYS A 105 -3.22 -16.46 -4.41
C LYS A 105 -3.07 -17.28 -3.14
N ILE A 106 -3.85 -16.92 -2.14
CA ILE A 106 -3.99 -17.73 -0.93
C ILE A 106 -4.95 -18.91 -1.19
N GLY A 107 -4.64 -20.08 -0.66
CA GLY A 107 -5.49 -21.25 -0.76
C GLY A 107 -6.87 -21.04 -0.15
N ALA A 108 -7.88 -21.72 -0.70
CA ALA A 108 -9.26 -21.64 -0.18
C ALA A 108 -9.38 -22.16 1.27
N THR A 109 -8.47 -23.05 1.67
CA THR A 109 -8.42 -23.72 3.00
C THR A 109 -7.51 -23.01 4.01
N ALA A 110 -6.98 -21.83 3.69
CA ALA A 110 -6.15 -21.08 4.62
C ALA A 110 -6.91 -20.84 5.96
N PRO A 111 -6.27 -21.09 7.10
CA PRO A 111 -6.92 -20.94 8.40
C PRO A 111 -7.24 -19.47 8.72
N LEU A 112 -8.39 -19.24 9.35
CA LEU A 112 -8.74 -17.98 10.00
C LEU A 112 -7.82 -17.79 11.22
N VAL A 113 -7.05 -16.69 11.24
CA VAL A 113 -6.09 -16.40 12.32
C VAL A 113 -6.48 -15.21 13.19
N ALA A 114 -7.32 -14.31 12.68
CA ALA A 114 -7.85 -13.18 13.42
C ALA A 114 -9.19 -12.73 12.85
N SER A 115 -10.01 -12.12 13.72
CA SER A 115 -11.24 -11.42 13.34
C SER A 115 -11.32 -10.15 14.17
N ILE A 116 -11.46 -9.00 13.52
CA ILE A 116 -11.36 -7.68 14.12
C ILE A 116 -12.60 -6.86 13.69
N ASP A 117 -13.32 -6.33 14.66
CA ASP A 117 -14.40 -5.39 14.39
C ASP A 117 -13.81 -3.99 14.12
N THR A 118 -14.29 -3.32 13.08
CA THR A 118 -13.80 -1.99 12.73
C THR A 118 -14.47 -0.92 13.58
N HIS A 119 -13.67 0.07 13.98
CA HIS A 119 -14.08 1.15 14.86
C HIS A 119 -13.91 2.53 14.21
N TYR A 120 -14.40 3.56 14.88
CA TYR A 120 -14.24 4.95 14.43
C TYR A 120 -12.78 5.36 14.17
N CYS A 121 -11.83 4.87 14.98
CA CYS A 121 -10.40 5.18 14.82
C CYS A 121 -9.77 4.54 13.58
N ASP A 122 -10.47 3.62 12.90
CA ASP A 122 -10.02 3.00 11.66
C ASP A 122 -10.47 3.79 10.42
N VAL A 123 -11.43 4.71 10.57
CA VAL A 123 -12.09 5.41 9.47
C VAL A 123 -11.29 6.63 9.00
N ASP A 124 -11.18 6.81 7.70
CA ASP A 124 -10.60 8.00 7.07
C ASP A 124 -11.65 9.10 6.82
N ILE A 125 -11.21 10.23 6.26
CA ILE A 125 -12.09 11.36 5.95
C ILE A 125 -13.15 11.07 4.88
N ASN A 126 -13.04 9.96 4.13
CA ASN A 126 -13.99 9.54 3.11
C ASN A 126 -15.04 8.56 3.66
N GLY A 127 -14.95 8.20 4.94
CA GLY A 127 -15.87 7.28 5.59
C GLY A 127 -15.52 5.79 5.40
N HIS A 128 -14.38 5.47 4.81
CA HIS A 128 -13.90 4.11 4.61
C HIS A 128 -12.80 3.77 5.62
N ILE A 129 -12.56 2.47 5.82
CA ILE A 129 -11.41 2.04 6.63
C ILE A 129 -10.13 2.49 5.94
N ASN A 130 -9.30 3.22 6.67
CA ASN A 130 -8.04 3.77 6.19
C ASN A 130 -7.10 2.65 5.71
N SER A 131 -6.47 2.84 4.56
CA SER A 131 -5.54 1.87 3.98
C SER A 131 -4.41 1.46 4.93
N VAL A 132 -3.94 2.38 5.78
CA VAL A 132 -2.91 2.09 6.79
C VAL A 132 -3.44 1.14 7.86
N LYS A 133 -4.73 1.20 8.22
CA LYS A 133 -5.33 0.32 9.23
C LYS A 133 -5.34 -1.15 8.83
N TYR A 134 -5.53 -1.43 7.55
CA TYR A 134 -5.35 -2.82 7.06
C TYR A 134 -3.91 -3.32 7.28
N ILE A 135 -2.91 -2.45 7.12
CA ILE A 135 -1.51 -2.80 7.37
C ILE A 135 -1.29 -3.05 8.87
N GLU A 136 -1.74 -2.16 9.73
CA GLU A 136 -1.66 -2.31 11.19
C GLU A 136 -2.29 -3.64 11.63
N HIS A 137 -3.52 -3.92 11.23
CA HIS A 137 -4.24 -5.15 11.59
C HIS A 137 -3.57 -6.42 11.03
N VAL A 138 -2.94 -6.36 9.86
CA VAL A 138 -2.13 -7.48 9.34
C VAL A 138 -0.91 -7.70 10.23
N LEU A 139 -0.23 -6.63 10.63
CA LEU A 139 0.94 -6.73 11.49
C LEU A 139 0.58 -7.25 12.90
N ASP A 140 -0.60 -6.94 13.40
CA ASP A 140 -1.11 -7.41 14.71
C ASP A 140 -1.40 -8.93 14.76
N ILE A 141 -1.37 -9.63 13.62
CA ILE A 141 -1.52 -11.10 13.59
C ILE A 141 -0.36 -11.82 14.30
N TRP A 142 0.79 -11.17 14.40
CA TRP A 142 1.96 -11.68 15.10
C TRP A 142 2.15 -10.98 16.43
N ASP A 143 2.60 -11.71 17.44
CA ASP A 143 2.83 -11.20 18.78
C ASP A 143 4.19 -10.48 18.91
N VAL A 144 4.38 -9.80 20.05
CA VAL A 144 5.62 -9.06 20.37
C VAL A 144 6.84 -9.97 20.40
N GLU A 145 6.68 -11.25 20.85
CA GLU A 145 7.80 -12.19 20.90
C GLU A 145 8.28 -12.60 19.52
N TRP A 146 7.37 -12.63 18.53
CA TRP A 146 7.73 -12.82 17.14
C TRP A 146 8.57 -11.64 16.64
N TYR A 147 8.14 -10.38 16.88
CA TYR A 147 8.84 -9.18 16.46
C TYR A 147 10.20 -8.97 17.14
N ARG A 148 10.42 -9.53 18.34
CA ARG A 148 11.74 -9.54 18.98
C ARG A 148 12.79 -10.37 18.22
N LYS A 149 12.35 -11.31 17.41
CA LYS A 149 13.21 -12.26 16.66
C LYS A 149 13.17 -12.07 15.15
N HIS A 150 12.24 -11.27 14.67
CA HIS A 150 12.00 -11.08 13.25
C HIS A 150 11.67 -9.61 12.96
N HIS A 151 11.96 -9.20 11.75
CA HIS A 151 11.49 -7.93 11.20
C HIS A 151 10.85 -8.18 9.84
N VAL A 152 9.89 -7.34 9.47
CA VAL A 152 9.25 -7.38 8.15
C VAL A 152 10.17 -6.63 7.19
N ARG A 153 10.80 -7.37 6.28
CA ARG A 153 11.66 -6.79 5.26
C ARG A 153 10.86 -6.29 4.06
N ARG A 154 9.83 -7.07 3.67
CA ARG A 154 8.96 -6.74 2.53
C ARG A 154 7.50 -6.90 2.94
N PHE A 155 6.70 -5.91 2.60
CA PHE A 155 5.26 -5.90 2.78
C PHE A 155 4.58 -5.52 1.47
N GLU A 156 3.66 -6.35 1.00
CA GLU A 156 2.84 -6.06 -0.17
C GLU A 156 1.35 -6.13 0.19
N ILE A 157 0.59 -5.16 -0.28
CA ILE A 157 -0.87 -5.17 -0.14
C ILE A 157 -1.55 -4.75 -1.43
N ALA A 158 -2.65 -5.44 -1.76
CA ALA A 158 -3.56 -5.06 -2.83
C ALA A 158 -4.94 -4.79 -2.23
N TYR A 159 -5.44 -3.59 -2.45
CA TYR A 159 -6.76 -3.16 -2.02
C TYR A 159 -7.76 -3.49 -3.12
N ILE A 160 -8.69 -4.41 -2.84
CA ILE A 160 -9.65 -4.94 -3.81
C ILE A 160 -11.07 -4.45 -3.51
N ALA A 161 -11.38 -4.26 -2.23
CA ALA A 161 -12.66 -3.79 -1.72
C ALA A 161 -12.45 -2.81 -0.58
N GLU A 162 -13.44 -1.98 -0.33
CA GLU A 162 -13.49 -1.05 0.80
C GLU A 162 -14.32 -1.67 1.92
N ALA A 163 -13.99 -1.35 3.16
CA ALA A 163 -14.78 -1.67 4.35
C ALA A 163 -15.14 -0.38 5.09
N HIS A 164 -16.17 -0.47 5.95
CA HIS A 164 -16.74 0.63 6.69
C HIS A 164 -16.72 0.37 8.19
N GLN A 165 -17.01 1.39 8.98
CA GLN A 165 -17.18 1.23 10.41
C GLN A 165 -18.31 0.24 10.71
N GLY A 166 -18.03 -0.70 11.62
CA GLY A 166 -18.97 -1.75 12.02
C GLY A 166 -18.83 -3.04 11.20
N ASP A 167 -18.03 -3.04 10.13
CA ASP A 167 -17.69 -4.27 9.43
C ASP A 167 -16.72 -5.11 10.27
N GLN A 168 -16.77 -6.42 10.06
CA GLN A 168 -15.84 -7.36 10.67
C GLN A 168 -14.81 -7.82 9.64
N LEU A 169 -13.54 -7.52 9.88
CA LEU A 169 -12.42 -7.96 9.04
C LEU A 169 -11.94 -9.33 9.51
N LYS A 170 -11.93 -10.32 8.60
CA LYS A 170 -11.47 -11.68 8.85
C LYS A 170 -10.15 -11.92 8.12
N PHE A 171 -9.14 -12.38 8.87
CA PHE A 171 -7.77 -12.56 8.37
C PHE A 171 -7.46 -14.06 8.25
N TYR A 172 -7.18 -14.49 7.03
CA TYR A 172 -6.78 -15.86 6.71
C TYR A 172 -5.32 -15.85 6.32
N ARG A 173 -4.47 -16.66 6.97
CA ARG A 173 -3.02 -16.65 6.74
C ARG A 173 -2.52 -18.00 6.26
N GLU A 174 -1.66 -17.98 5.27
CA GLU A 174 -0.95 -19.13 4.75
C GLU A 174 0.55 -18.83 4.66
N LYS A 175 1.39 -19.80 5.07
CA LYS A 175 2.84 -19.72 4.85
C LYS A 175 3.15 -20.21 3.45
N LEU A 176 3.94 -19.45 2.69
CA LEU A 176 4.33 -19.84 1.36
C LEU A 176 5.46 -20.89 1.41
N ALA A 177 5.27 -21.99 0.68
CA ALA A 177 6.12 -23.19 0.81
C ALA A 177 7.48 -23.10 0.09
N ASN A 178 7.65 -22.17 -0.87
CA ASN A 178 8.74 -22.18 -1.83
C ASN A 178 9.81 -21.10 -1.60
N SER A 179 9.89 -20.54 -0.42
CA SER A 179 10.83 -19.47 -0.12
C SER A 179 11.78 -19.88 1.00
N ASP A 180 13.07 -19.65 0.82
CA ASP A 180 14.09 -19.78 1.88
C ASP A 180 13.87 -18.76 2.99
N GLN A 181 13.07 -17.73 2.73
CA GLN A 181 12.62 -16.75 3.69
C GLN A 181 11.25 -17.12 4.27
N LYS A 182 10.91 -16.57 5.43
CA LYS A 182 9.58 -16.76 6.02
C LYS A 182 8.57 -15.82 5.36
N GLU A 183 7.93 -16.30 4.32
CA GLU A 183 6.90 -15.55 3.59
C GLU A 183 5.50 -16.04 3.97
N TYR A 184 4.60 -15.09 4.12
CA TYR A 184 3.20 -15.34 4.44
C TYR A 184 2.30 -14.59 3.47
N CYS A 185 1.19 -15.22 3.09
CA CYS A 185 0.09 -14.58 2.40
C CYS A 185 -1.08 -14.42 3.37
N VAL A 186 -1.68 -13.24 3.39
CA VAL A 186 -2.87 -12.95 4.20
C VAL A 186 -3.98 -12.47 3.29
N ARG A 187 -5.16 -13.08 3.42
CA ARG A 187 -6.39 -12.61 2.80
C ARG A 187 -7.28 -11.98 3.86
N ILE A 188 -7.81 -10.80 3.56
CA ILE A 188 -8.78 -10.08 4.38
C ILE A 188 -10.13 -10.13 3.67
N THR A 189 -11.19 -10.48 4.38
CA THR A 189 -12.58 -10.53 3.87
C THR A 189 -13.53 -9.86 4.85
#